data_93df3508ebd21edb1b0ab2cbedde98d6
#
_entry.id   93df3508ebd21edb1b0ab2cbedde98d6
#
_cell.length_a   1.000
_cell.length_b   1.000
_cell.length_c   1.000
_cell.angle_alpha   90.00
_cell.angle_beta   90.00
_cell.angle_gamma   90.00
#
_symmetry.space_group_name_H-M   'P 1'
#
loop_
_entity.id
_entity.type
_entity.pdbx_description
1 polymer ?
#
loop_
_entity_poly.entity_id
_entity_poly.type
_entity_poly.pdbx_seq_one_letter_code
_entity_poly.pdbx_strand_id
1 'polypeptide(L)'
;MNVTKTYIPKKFHQAVVKWQETYLPDFDFLLDNWDKYFPQDTQFELCAFREMGMCNEIECGDQKGKAKFQHAAEMEQQQGGHLLGALKAQASTEFGSIQQHQLTLARAQEEEEQFWILRMMAEELRHGYQMFHLLLEDDWSDVTDQSGPEMVEEILSMQTGSHILGAFNIDFDSFIDNVTFCALIDRVGKYQLSMQRISAYKPMAESMPQMLREEAFHLAAGVVPLRRWMEKAAQDSVYITTQDIQKAINKWLPRGLEMFGDERGGGTNVRYGLKPMKNAEAQEQYYQEVGKVVRDLNMRFIRARLPELSLSNAEALLEKLLADGGNSQGISWEELVHMPHRNFFRRRGVPAFEMVGWDGEAFDDAEAYLRHLTTHLPDGYRAGRDFKDYAQMIHRVHAGELTRDEAARTMPSLRRVGGVCPCSRAVRWVAEEPDAIVSGGSA
;
A
#
# COMPACT_ATOMS: atom_id res chain seq x y z
N MET A 1 -19.30 -22.36 -7.68
CA MET A 1 -18.05 -22.06 -8.38
C MET A 1 -17.08 -23.20 -8.07
N ASN A 2 -16.37 -23.73 -9.08
CA ASN A 2 -15.34 -24.75 -8.83
C ASN A 2 -14.05 -24.03 -8.46
N VAL A 3 -13.70 -24.05 -7.18
CA VAL A 3 -12.42 -23.55 -6.67
C VAL A 3 -11.51 -24.76 -6.45
N THR A 4 -10.32 -24.72 -7.03
CA THR A 4 -9.28 -25.70 -6.77
C THR A 4 -8.27 -25.15 -5.79
N LYS A 5 -7.82 -25.97 -4.82
CA LYS A 5 -6.70 -25.70 -3.94
C LYS A 5 -5.49 -26.43 -4.46
N THR A 6 -4.37 -25.74 -4.53
CA THR A 6 -3.09 -26.32 -4.96
C THR A 6 -1.98 -25.92 -4.00
N TYR A 7 -0.92 -26.74 -3.94
CA TYR A 7 0.23 -26.51 -3.11
C TYR A 7 1.49 -26.46 -3.98
N ILE A 8 2.34 -25.48 -3.73
CA ILE A 8 3.65 -25.42 -4.37
C ILE A 8 4.54 -26.59 -3.88
N PRO A 9 5.61 -26.96 -4.59
CA PRO A 9 6.50 -28.04 -4.19
C PRO A 9 6.94 -27.94 -2.72
N LYS A 10 6.98 -29.07 -2.01
CA LYS A 10 7.22 -29.16 -0.56
C LYS A 10 8.42 -28.32 -0.09
N LYS A 11 9.50 -28.29 -0.86
CA LYS A 11 10.70 -27.50 -0.54
C LYS A 11 10.39 -26.02 -0.39
N PHE A 12 9.60 -25.44 -1.31
CA PHE A 12 9.25 -24.02 -1.30
C PHE A 12 8.15 -23.70 -0.29
N HIS A 13 7.23 -24.63 -0.10
CA HIS A 13 6.26 -24.55 1.00
C HIS A 13 6.97 -24.43 2.35
N GLN A 14 7.96 -25.29 2.61
CA GLN A 14 8.77 -25.23 3.83
C GLN A 14 9.56 -23.90 3.95
N ALA A 15 10.07 -23.36 2.84
CA ALA A 15 10.73 -22.04 2.86
C ALA A 15 9.79 -20.93 3.26
N VAL A 16 8.54 -20.92 2.77
CA VAL A 16 7.50 -19.96 3.17
C VAL A 16 7.14 -20.11 4.63
N VAL A 17 6.93 -21.33 5.12
CA VAL A 17 6.65 -21.59 6.56
C VAL A 17 7.79 -21.10 7.44
N LYS A 18 9.05 -21.39 7.09
CA LYS A 18 10.21 -20.89 7.83
C LYS A 18 10.31 -19.36 7.83
N TRP A 19 9.97 -18.72 6.70
CA TRP A 19 9.88 -17.26 6.62
C TRP A 19 8.80 -16.73 7.55
N GLN A 20 7.63 -17.38 7.56
CA GLN A 20 6.48 -17.03 8.42
C GLN A 20 6.85 -17.13 9.90
N GLU A 21 7.53 -18.19 10.35
CA GLU A 21 8.00 -18.33 11.73
C GLU A 21 8.87 -17.14 12.18
N THR A 22 9.57 -16.48 11.26
CA THR A 22 10.43 -15.34 11.55
C THR A 22 9.65 -14.01 11.57
N TYR A 23 8.78 -13.80 10.59
CA TYR A 23 8.15 -12.50 10.36
C TYR A 23 6.66 -12.42 10.76
N LEU A 24 6.05 -13.55 11.09
CA LEU A 24 4.70 -13.65 11.63
C LEU A 24 4.67 -14.67 12.79
N PRO A 25 5.42 -14.40 13.89
CA PRO A 25 5.54 -15.33 15.02
C PRO A 25 4.20 -15.59 15.73
N ASP A 26 3.25 -14.66 15.64
CA ASP A 26 1.93 -14.78 16.26
C ASP A 26 0.93 -15.62 15.43
N PHE A 27 1.40 -16.32 14.38
CA PHE A 27 0.54 -17.09 13.49
C PHE A 27 -0.21 -18.23 14.21
N ASP A 28 0.49 -19.00 15.04
CA ASP A 28 -0.15 -20.08 15.82
C ASP A 28 -1.15 -19.51 16.82
N PHE A 29 -0.83 -18.38 17.46
CA PHE A 29 -1.75 -17.68 18.35
C PHE A 29 -3.02 -17.22 17.62
N LEU A 30 -2.91 -16.76 16.39
CA LEU A 30 -4.07 -16.46 15.53
C LEU A 30 -4.93 -17.72 15.33
N LEU A 31 -4.31 -18.84 14.94
CA LEU A 31 -5.04 -20.08 14.65
C LEU A 31 -5.75 -20.64 15.90
N ASP A 32 -5.10 -20.60 17.06
CA ASP A 32 -5.66 -21.07 18.33
C ASP A 32 -6.88 -20.24 18.80
N ASN A 33 -6.98 -19.00 18.35
CA ASN A 33 -8.07 -18.09 18.68
C ASN A 33 -9.02 -17.82 17.52
N TRP A 34 -8.87 -18.53 16.39
CA TRP A 34 -9.64 -18.28 15.16
C TRP A 34 -11.15 -18.31 15.40
N ASP A 35 -11.65 -19.36 16.05
CA ASP A 35 -13.10 -19.53 16.29
C ASP A 35 -13.67 -18.44 17.22
N LYS A 36 -12.85 -17.84 18.10
CA LYS A 36 -13.27 -16.73 18.97
C LYS A 36 -13.55 -15.46 18.19
N TYR A 37 -12.70 -15.12 17.22
CA TYR A 37 -12.77 -13.85 16.49
C TYR A 37 -13.42 -13.97 15.12
N PHE A 38 -13.39 -15.16 14.53
CA PHE A 38 -13.89 -15.44 13.18
C PHE A 38 -14.79 -16.68 13.14
N PRO A 39 -15.83 -16.77 14.01
CA PRO A 39 -16.61 -17.98 14.18
C PRO A 39 -17.45 -18.38 12.94
N GLN A 40 -17.59 -17.47 11.96
CA GLN A 40 -18.34 -17.71 10.73
C GLN A 40 -17.44 -18.14 9.55
N ASP A 41 -16.12 -18.09 9.75
CA ASP A 41 -15.15 -18.35 8.69
C ASP A 41 -14.49 -19.73 8.89
N THR A 42 -14.16 -20.40 7.80
CA THR A 42 -13.30 -21.58 7.86
C THR A 42 -11.91 -21.19 8.33
N GLN A 43 -11.29 -22.04 9.15
CA GLN A 43 -9.94 -21.83 9.61
C GLN A 43 -8.96 -21.61 8.44
N PHE A 44 -7.99 -20.75 8.65
CA PHE A 44 -6.99 -20.40 7.65
C PHE A 44 -6.19 -21.61 7.17
N GLU A 45 -5.94 -21.67 5.87
CA GLU A 45 -5.09 -22.70 5.25
C GLU A 45 -4.16 -22.04 4.23
N LEU A 46 -2.85 -22.35 4.31
CA LEU A 46 -1.84 -21.85 3.37
C LEU A 46 -1.83 -22.67 2.09
N CYS A 47 -2.60 -22.25 1.10
CA CYS A 47 -2.66 -22.88 -0.22
C CYS A 47 -2.98 -21.84 -1.30
N ALA A 48 -2.64 -22.14 -2.55
CA ALA A 48 -3.05 -21.34 -3.70
C ALA A 48 -4.49 -21.75 -4.14
N PHE A 49 -5.28 -20.76 -4.53
CA PHE A 49 -6.64 -20.93 -5.01
C PHE A 49 -6.75 -20.52 -6.48
N ARG A 50 -7.44 -21.32 -7.28
CA ARG A 50 -7.82 -20.93 -8.64
C ARG A 50 -9.33 -21.14 -8.82
N GLU A 51 -10.01 -20.09 -9.26
CA GLU A 51 -11.45 -20.13 -9.56
C GLU A 51 -11.65 -20.53 -11.01
N MET A 52 -12.07 -21.78 -11.22
CA MET A 52 -12.27 -22.34 -12.56
C MET A 52 -13.57 -21.83 -13.20
N GLY A 53 -13.60 -21.78 -14.54
CA GLY A 53 -14.81 -21.41 -15.29
C GLY A 53 -14.95 -19.90 -15.53
N MET A 54 -13.90 -19.13 -15.31
CA MET A 54 -13.83 -17.73 -15.72
C MET A 54 -13.78 -17.60 -17.25
N CYS A 55 -13.99 -16.36 -17.76
CA CYS A 55 -13.90 -16.07 -19.18
C CYS A 55 -12.60 -16.58 -19.81
N ASN A 56 -12.71 -17.31 -20.91
CA ASN A 56 -11.56 -17.86 -21.62
C ASN A 56 -11.02 -16.92 -22.70
N GLU A 57 -11.69 -15.81 -22.96
CA GLU A 57 -11.30 -14.85 -23.99
C GLU A 57 -10.62 -13.63 -23.35
N ILE A 58 -9.65 -13.07 -24.04
CA ILE A 58 -9.00 -11.80 -23.67
C ILE A 58 -10.04 -10.68 -23.78
N GLU A 59 -10.28 -9.98 -22.69
CA GLU A 59 -11.40 -9.06 -22.54
C GLU A 59 -11.08 -7.63 -22.98
N CYS A 60 -9.79 -7.29 -23.11
CA CYS A 60 -9.33 -5.96 -23.52
C CYS A 60 -8.01 -6.00 -24.30
N GLY A 61 -7.58 -4.85 -24.82
CA GLY A 61 -6.32 -4.70 -25.55
C GLY A 61 -6.38 -5.13 -27.01
N ASP A 62 -5.19 -5.22 -27.63
CA ASP A 62 -5.04 -5.47 -29.07
C ASP A 62 -5.43 -6.91 -29.47
N GLN A 63 -5.45 -7.82 -28.50
CA GLN A 63 -5.80 -9.23 -28.73
C GLN A 63 -7.19 -9.60 -28.19
N LYS A 64 -8.04 -8.63 -27.91
CA LYS A 64 -9.41 -8.85 -27.44
C LYS A 64 -10.16 -9.86 -28.31
N GLY A 65 -10.84 -10.82 -27.66
CA GLY A 65 -11.60 -11.91 -28.30
C GLY A 65 -10.78 -13.15 -28.67
N LYS A 66 -9.44 -13.12 -28.55
CA LYS A 66 -8.62 -14.33 -28.65
C LYS A 66 -8.66 -15.11 -27.34
N ALA A 67 -8.28 -16.40 -27.39
CA ALA A 67 -8.15 -17.21 -26.17
C ALA A 67 -7.10 -16.61 -25.22
N LYS A 68 -7.39 -16.66 -23.90
CA LYS A 68 -6.40 -16.30 -22.87
C LYS A 68 -5.24 -17.30 -22.89
N PHE A 69 -4.06 -16.82 -22.65
CA PHE A 69 -2.84 -17.62 -22.52
C PHE A 69 -2.91 -18.52 -21.29
N GLN A 70 -2.56 -19.79 -21.47
CA GLN A 70 -2.46 -20.75 -20.39
C GLN A 70 -1.05 -20.79 -19.80
N HIS A 71 -0.03 -20.50 -20.62
CA HIS A 71 1.38 -20.55 -20.30
C HIS A 71 2.10 -19.27 -20.71
N ALA A 72 3.16 -18.93 -19.99
CA ALA A 72 4.00 -17.76 -20.26
C ALA A 72 4.64 -17.84 -21.65
N ALA A 73 5.06 -19.04 -22.09
CA ALA A 73 5.65 -19.28 -23.40
C ALA A 73 4.70 -19.02 -24.60
N GLU A 74 3.38 -18.89 -24.38
CA GLU A 74 2.41 -18.52 -25.42
C GLU A 74 2.39 -17.02 -25.69
N MET A 75 3.01 -16.21 -24.83
CA MET A 75 3.04 -14.75 -24.91
C MET A 75 4.27 -14.26 -25.68
N GLU A 76 4.16 -13.11 -26.29
CA GLU A 76 5.34 -12.38 -26.77
C GLU A 76 6.27 -12.04 -25.60
N GLN A 77 7.59 -12.11 -25.82
CA GLN A 77 8.61 -11.89 -24.79
C GLN A 77 8.37 -10.59 -23.99
N GLN A 78 8.04 -9.49 -24.67
CA GLN A 78 7.77 -8.22 -23.99
C GLN A 78 6.50 -8.29 -23.14
N GLN A 79 5.45 -8.95 -23.61
CA GLN A 79 4.20 -9.14 -22.85
C GLN A 79 4.45 -10.00 -21.62
N GLY A 80 5.15 -11.12 -21.76
CA GLY A 80 5.57 -11.99 -20.66
C GLY A 80 6.44 -11.26 -19.63
N GLY A 81 7.38 -10.41 -20.09
CA GLY A 81 8.22 -9.60 -19.22
C GLY A 81 7.42 -8.58 -18.39
N HIS A 82 6.40 -7.95 -18.96
CA HIS A 82 5.49 -7.07 -18.21
C HIS A 82 4.68 -7.83 -17.16
N LEU A 83 4.18 -9.01 -17.50
CA LEU A 83 3.45 -9.86 -16.56
C LEU A 83 4.36 -10.34 -15.43
N LEU A 84 5.53 -10.87 -15.74
CA LEU A 84 6.50 -11.34 -14.75
C LEU A 84 6.89 -10.23 -13.77
N GLY A 85 7.13 -9.01 -14.29
CA GLY A 85 7.38 -7.83 -13.46
C GLY A 85 6.23 -7.52 -12.50
N ALA A 86 4.98 -7.70 -12.93
CA ALA A 86 3.80 -7.52 -12.09
C ALA A 86 3.69 -8.62 -11.01
N LEU A 87 3.93 -9.89 -11.36
CA LEU A 87 3.93 -11.02 -10.42
C LEU A 87 5.00 -10.86 -9.32
N LYS A 88 6.24 -10.53 -9.69
CA LYS A 88 7.33 -10.29 -8.74
C LYS A 88 7.05 -9.11 -7.83
N ALA A 89 6.52 -8.01 -8.39
CA ALA A 89 6.14 -6.84 -7.60
C ALA A 89 5.03 -7.19 -6.60
N GLN A 90 3.97 -7.87 -7.04
CA GLN A 90 2.88 -8.31 -6.18
C GLN A 90 3.41 -9.22 -5.06
N ALA A 91 4.15 -10.28 -5.39
CA ALA A 91 4.70 -11.18 -4.38
C ALA A 91 5.56 -10.43 -3.33
N SER A 92 6.40 -9.49 -3.76
CA SER A 92 7.26 -8.76 -2.83
C SER A 92 6.46 -7.86 -1.89
N THR A 93 5.33 -7.29 -2.33
CA THR A 93 4.49 -6.43 -1.51
C THR A 93 3.74 -7.19 -0.43
N GLU A 94 3.26 -8.39 -0.72
CA GLU A 94 2.56 -9.25 0.24
C GLU A 94 3.48 -9.59 1.44
N PHE A 95 4.69 -10.06 1.17
CA PHE A 95 5.67 -10.32 2.25
C PHE A 95 6.13 -9.03 2.94
N GLY A 96 6.30 -7.94 2.22
CA GLY A 96 6.67 -6.64 2.77
C GLY A 96 5.64 -6.06 3.71
N SER A 97 4.37 -6.22 3.41
CA SER A 97 3.24 -5.84 4.26
C SER A 97 3.33 -6.52 5.62
N ILE A 98 3.52 -7.84 5.66
CA ILE A 98 3.64 -8.60 6.90
C ILE A 98 4.80 -8.08 7.77
N GLN A 99 5.99 -7.86 7.17
CA GLN A 99 7.15 -7.34 7.88
C GLN A 99 6.89 -5.98 8.52
N GLN A 100 6.17 -5.08 7.83
CA GLN A 100 5.83 -3.76 8.36
C GLN A 100 4.80 -3.86 9.48
N HIS A 101 3.73 -4.62 9.29
CA HIS A 101 2.66 -4.77 10.28
C HIS A 101 3.16 -5.38 11.58
N GLN A 102 4.08 -6.33 11.52
CA GLN A 102 4.66 -6.98 12.71
C GLN A 102 5.35 -5.99 13.65
N LEU A 103 5.93 -4.90 13.15
CA LEU A 103 6.68 -3.93 13.96
C LEU A 103 5.85 -3.27 15.06
N THR A 104 4.56 -3.09 14.83
CA THR A 104 3.68 -2.34 15.73
C THR A 104 2.42 -3.10 16.17
N LEU A 105 2.27 -4.36 15.73
CA LEU A 105 1.10 -5.19 15.99
C LEU A 105 0.76 -5.28 17.50
N ALA A 106 1.76 -5.51 18.34
CA ALA A 106 1.59 -5.61 19.79
C ALA A 106 1.19 -4.30 20.48
N ARG A 107 1.10 -3.18 19.73
CA ARG A 107 0.67 -1.86 20.24
C ARG A 107 -0.82 -1.60 20.02
N ALA A 108 -1.57 -2.58 19.50
CA ALA A 108 -3.02 -2.50 19.40
C ALA A 108 -3.63 -2.23 20.79
N GLN A 109 -4.60 -1.34 20.87
CA GLN A 109 -5.29 -1.03 22.13
C GLN A 109 -6.44 -2.02 22.39
N GLU A 110 -7.06 -2.50 21.33
CA GLU A 110 -8.16 -3.45 21.37
C GLU A 110 -7.68 -4.81 20.82
N GLU A 111 -7.91 -5.87 21.59
CA GLU A 111 -7.54 -7.24 21.18
C GLU A 111 -8.18 -7.63 19.84
N GLU A 112 -9.44 -7.23 19.63
CA GLU A 112 -10.14 -7.46 18.36
C GLU A 112 -9.41 -6.85 17.17
N GLU A 113 -8.91 -5.61 17.29
CA GLU A 113 -8.17 -4.91 16.24
C GLU A 113 -6.84 -5.61 15.95
N GLN A 114 -6.16 -6.13 16.97
CA GLN A 114 -4.93 -6.93 16.82
C GLN A 114 -5.22 -8.19 15.99
N PHE A 115 -6.29 -8.93 16.31
CA PHE A 115 -6.66 -10.15 15.57
C PHE A 115 -7.08 -9.87 14.14
N TRP A 116 -7.71 -8.75 13.87
CA TRP A 116 -8.03 -8.36 12.50
C TRP A 116 -6.77 -8.13 11.65
N ILE A 117 -5.78 -7.46 12.22
CA ILE A 117 -4.48 -7.26 11.53
C ILE A 117 -3.72 -8.59 11.40
N LEU A 118 -3.71 -9.44 12.42
CA LEU A 118 -3.11 -10.77 12.33
C LEU A 118 -3.72 -11.62 11.21
N ARG A 119 -5.05 -11.62 11.10
CA ARG A 119 -5.74 -12.32 10.01
C ARG A 119 -5.36 -11.74 8.65
N MET A 120 -5.35 -10.42 8.51
CA MET A 120 -4.90 -9.75 7.29
C MET A 120 -3.47 -10.21 6.93
N MET A 121 -2.53 -10.20 7.87
CA MET A 121 -1.16 -10.65 7.65
C MET A 121 -1.09 -12.13 7.21
N ALA A 122 -1.94 -13.00 7.75
CA ALA A 122 -2.03 -14.40 7.31
C ALA A 122 -2.59 -14.52 5.87
N GLU A 123 -3.57 -13.70 5.53
CA GLU A 123 -4.12 -13.65 4.17
C GLU A 123 -3.11 -13.07 3.18
N GLU A 124 -2.31 -12.06 3.56
CA GLU A 124 -1.16 -11.56 2.78
C GLU A 124 -0.08 -12.64 2.55
N LEU A 125 0.19 -13.48 3.56
CA LEU A 125 1.07 -14.64 3.40
C LEU A 125 0.55 -15.59 2.32
N ARG A 126 -0.77 -15.82 2.28
CA ARG A 126 -1.42 -16.64 1.25
C ARG A 126 -1.40 -15.97 -0.12
N HIS A 127 -1.54 -14.63 -0.19
CA HIS A 127 -1.41 -13.88 -1.43
C HIS A 127 0.00 -14.01 -2.02
N GLY A 128 1.04 -13.86 -1.19
CA GLY A 128 2.43 -14.08 -1.59
C GLY A 128 2.66 -15.52 -2.06
N TYR A 129 2.10 -16.52 -1.34
CA TYR A 129 2.15 -17.92 -1.71
C TYR A 129 1.43 -18.18 -3.05
N GLN A 130 0.30 -17.52 -3.32
CA GLN A 130 -0.42 -17.56 -4.59
C GLN A 130 0.47 -17.07 -5.75
N MET A 131 1.21 -15.98 -5.55
CA MET A 131 2.15 -15.47 -6.56
C MET A 131 3.31 -16.45 -6.79
N PHE A 132 3.84 -17.07 -5.73
CA PHE A 132 4.87 -18.10 -5.88
C PHE A 132 4.39 -19.33 -6.66
N HIS A 133 3.12 -19.73 -6.47
CA HIS A 133 2.52 -20.76 -7.27
C HIS A 133 2.61 -20.43 -8.77
N LEU A 134 2.25 -19.21 -9.17
CA LEU A 134 2.32 -18.75 -10.56
C LEU A 134 3.75 -18.69 -11.10
N LEU A 135 4.73 -18.31 -10.26
CA LEU A 135 6.15 -18.26 -10.63
C LEU A 135 6.79 -19.65 -10.79
N LEU A 136 6.28 -20.65 -10.07
CA LEU A 136 6.85 -22.01 -10.03
C LEU A 136 6.17 -22.99 -10.99
N GLU A 137 4.89 -22.75 -11.36
CA GLU A 137 4.14 -23.63 -12.27
C GLU A 137 4.44 -23.40 -13.73
N ASP A 138 4.98 -22.24 -14.10
CA ASP A 138 5.17 -21.87 -15.50
C ASP A 138 6.66 -21.73 -15.86
N ASP A 139 6.96 -21.82 -17.14
CA ASP A 139 8.28 -21.59 -17.69
C ASP A 139 8.44 -20.13 -18.13
N TRP A 140 9.33 -19.41 -17.46
CA TRP A 140 9.65 -18.01 -17.73
C TRP A 140 10.96 -17.81 -18.48
N SER A 141 11.59 -18.89 -18.98
CA SER A 141 12.90 -18.82 -19.63
C SER A 141 12.97 -17.94 -20.87
N ASP A 142 11.83 -17.73 -21.57
CA ASP A 142 11.74 -16.82 -22.71
C ASP A 142 11.80 -15.33 -22.32
N VAL A 143 11.61 -15.00 -21.05
CA VAL A 143 11.50 -13.61 -20.56
C VAL A 143 12.54 -13.22 -19.51
N THR A 144 13.19 -14.20 -18.87
CA THR A 144 14.22 -13.99 -17.85
C THR A 144 15.20 -15.15 -17.79
N ASP A 145 16.45 -14.86 -17.43
CA ASP A 145 17.47 -15.88 -17.14
C ASP A 145 17.30 -16.49 -15.74
N GLN A 146 16.42 -15.92 -14.88
CA GLN A 146 16.13 -16.44 -13.55
C GLN A 146 15.15 -17.61 -13.60
N SER A 147 15.47 -18.69 -12.93
CA SER A 147 14.52 -19.78 -12.68
C SER A 147 13.44 -19.37 -11.66
N GLY A 148 12.30 -20.06 -11.65
CA GLY A 148 11.26 -19.88 -10.64
C GLY A 148 11.78 -19.97 -9.20
N PRO A 149 12.61 -20.97 -8.84
CA PRO A 149 13.28 -21.06 -7.55
C PRO A 149 14.09 -19.83 -7.16
N GLU A 150 14.92 -19.32 -8.08
CA GLU A 150 15.74 -18.11 -7.81
C GLU A 150 14.88 -16.89 -7.57
N MET A 151 13.76 -16.73 -8.30
CA MET A 151 12.81 -15.64 -8.09
C MET A 151 12.14 -15.72 -6.71
N VAL A 152 11.76 -16.91 -6.25
CA VAL A 152 11.19 -17.13 -4.92
C VAL A 152 12.21 -16.82 -3.82
N GLU A 153 13.45 -17.30 -3.96
CA GLU A 153 14.52 -17.03 -3.00
C GLU A 153 14.85 -15.53 -2.93
N GLU A 154 14.88 -14.82 -4.08
CA GLU A 154 15.06 -13.38 -4.13
C GLU A 154 13.98 -12.66 -3.32
N ILE A 155 12.70 -13.00 -3.54
CA ILE A 155 11.58 -12.35 -2.85
C ILE A 155 11.61 -12.63 -1.35
N LEU A 156 11.80 -13.88 -0.93
CA LEU A 156 11.89 -14.25 0.50
C LEU A 156 13.09 -13.61 1.22
N SER A 157 14.14 -13.22 0.48
CA SER A 157 15.31 -12.55 1.05
C SER A 157 15.12 -11.03 1.24
N MET A 158 14.08 -10.44 0.68
CA MET A 158 13.81 -9.01 0.80
C MET A 158 13.43 -8.67 2.24
N GLN A 159 13.88 -7.49 2.68
CA GLN A 159 13.56 -6.92 3.98
C GLN A 159 13.04 -5.49 3.81
N THR A 160 12.37 -4.96 4.80
CA THR A 160 11.97 -3.55 4.82
C THR A 160 13.18 -2.66 4.46
N GLY A 161 13.02 -1.86 3.42
CA GLY A 161 14.09 -1.05 2.82
C GLY A 161 14.64 -1.60 1.49
N SER A 162 14.27 -2.83 1.08
CA SER A 162 14.73 -3.46 -0.18
C SER A 162 13.60 -3.93 -1.10
N HIS A 163 12.35 -3.67 -0.76
CA HIS A 163 11.20 -4.05 -1.58
C HIS A 163 11.11 -3.24 -2.89
N ILE A 164 10.49 -3.84 -3.90
CA ILE A 164 10.33 -3.25 -5.25
C ILE A 164 9.53 -1.95 -5.19
N LEU A 165 8.48 -1.89 -4.37
CA LEU A 165 7.66 -0.69 -4.20
C LEU A 165 8.01 0.06 -2.91
N GLY A 166 8.12 1.38 -3.03
CA GLY A 166 8.59 2.25 -1.95
C GLY A 166 7.70 2.28 -0.70
N ALA A 167 6.41 1.99 -0.82
CA ALA A 167 5.49 1.94 0.33
C ALA A 167 5.89 0.84 1.34
N PHE A 168 6.47 -0.26 0.86
CA PHE A 168 6.91 -1.39 1.69
C PHE A 168 8.33 -1.24 2.25
N ASN A 169 8.92 -0.06 2.10
CA ASN A 169 10.23 0.31 2.65
C ASN A 169 10.14 1.38 3.75
N ILE A 170 8.95 1.60 4.30
CA ILE A 170 8.67 2.62 5.31
C ILE A 170 8.38 1.92 6.63
N ASP A 171 9.03 2.39 7.69
CA ASP A 171 8.80 1.85 9.03
C ASP A 171 7.41 2.23 9.55
N PHE A 172 6.76 1.30 10.24
CA PHE A 172 5.58 1.58 11.03
C PHE A 172 6.04 2.09 12.41
N ASP A 173 5.49 3.22 12.82
CA ASP A 173 5.87 3.91 14.05
C ASP A 173 4.90 3.61 15.21
N SER A 174 3.65 3.30 14.88
CA SER A 174 2.58 3.06 15.84
C SER A 174 1.49 2.18 15.21
N PHE A 175 0.54 1.71 16.03
CA PHE A 175 -0.57 0.88 15.53
C PHE A 175 -1.52 1.63 14.57
N ILE A 176 -1.53 2.97 14.60
CA ILE A 176 -2.28 3.75 13.60
C ILE A 176 -1.78 3.49 12.17
N ASP A 177 -0.49 3.17 12.02
CA ASP A 177 0.06 2.79 10.70
C ASP A 177 -0.54 1.49 10.19
N ASN A 178 -0.70 0.47 11.07
CA ASN A 178 -1.35 -0.80 10.70
C ASN A 178 -2.75 -0.54 10.10
N VAL A 179 -3.54 0.21 10.82
CA VAL A 179 -4.94 0.50 10.44
C VAL A 179 -5.03 1.39 9.20
N THR A 180 -4.20 2.45 9.14
CA THR A 180 -4.23 3.39 8.01
C THR A 180 -3.65 2.75 6.74
N PHE A 181 -2.67 1.86 6.87
CA PHE A 181 -2.13 1.07 5.77
C PHE A 181 -3.24 0.21 5.15
N CYS A 182 -3.95 -0.60 5.94
CA CYS A 182 -5.10 -1.38 5.46
C CYS A 182 -6.16 -0.50 4.78
N ALA A 183 -6.46 0.67 5.33
CA ALA A 183 -7.46 1.56 4.75
C ALA A 183 -7.04 2.18 3.42
N LEU A 184 -5.74 2.47 3.22
CA LEU A 184 -5.23 3.24 2.08
C LEU A 184 -4.33 2.42 1.15
N ILE A 185 -3.40 1.61 1.64
CA ILE A 185 -2.45 0.88 0.81
C ILE A 185 -3.08 -0.40 0.24
N ASP A 186 -3.77 -1.20 1.07
CA ASP A 186 -4.50 -2.38 0.58
C ASP A 186 -5.63 -1.97 -0.39
N ARG A 187 -6.14 -0.73 -0.26
CA ARG A 187 -7.05 -0.17 -1.26
C ARG A 187 -6.41 -0.05 -2.65
N VAL A 188 -5.10 0.20 -2.75
CA VAL A 188 -4.37 0.12 -4.02
C VAL A 188 -4.32 -1.33 -4.49
N GLY A 189 -4.07 -2.28 -3.58
CA GLY A 189 -4.13 -3.73 -3.83
C GLY A 189 -5.46 -4.12 -4.47
N LYS A 190 -6.58 -3.74 -3.86
CA LYS A 190 -7.93 -3.96 -4.42
C LYS A 190 -8.04 -3.51 -5.89
N TYR A 191 -7.53 -2.32 -6.23
CA TYR A 191 -7.55 -1.82 -7.62
C TYR A 191 -6.67 -2.68 -8.53
N GLN A 192 -5.47 -3.03 -8.10
CA GLN A 192 -4.54 -3.86 -8.87
C GLN A 192 -5.12 -5.25 -9.12
N LEU A 193 -5.60 -5.94 -8.09
CA LEU A 193 -6.22 -7.27 -8.21
C LEU A 193 -7.48 -7.25 -9.09
N SER A 194 -8.32 -6.20 -8.96
CA SER A 194 -9.51 -6.03 -9.80
C SER A 194 -9.14 -5.89 -11.27
N MET A 195 -8.05 -5.17 -11.58
CA MET A 195 -7.54 -5.05 -12.94
C MET A 195 -6.94 -6.37 -13.45
N GLN A 196 -6.20 -7.10 -12.60
CA GLN A 196 -5.55 -8.37 -12.94
C GLN A 196 -6.55 -9.52 -13.14
N ARG A 197 -7.75 -9.42 -12.56
CA ARG A 197 -8.81 -10.42 -12.71
C ARG A 197 -9.21 -10.67 -14.17
N ILE A 198 -9.01 -9.73 -15.05
CA ILE A 198 -9.30 -9.87 -16.48
C ILE A 198 -8.06 -10.13 -17.33
N SER A 199 -6.90 -10.33 -16.69
CA SER A 199 -5.62 -10.55 -17.39
C SER A 199 -5.74 -11.53 -18.55
N ALA A 200 -5.01 -11.25 -19.63
CA ALA A 200 -4.85 -12.16 -20.76
C ALA A 200 -4.15 -13.48 -20.35
N TYR A 201 -3.41 -13.51 -19.25
CA TYR A 201 -2.83 -14.72 -18.66
C TYR A 201 -3.84 -15.35 -17.71
N LYS A 202 -4.38 -16.49 -18.10
CA LYS A 202 -5.52 -17.14 -17.42
C LYS A 202 -5.21 -17.57 -15.97
N PRO A 203 -4.04 -18.16 -15.65
CA PRO A 203 -3.70 -18.50 -14.27
C PRO A 203 -3.74 -17.30 -13.32
N MET A 204 -3.28 -16.13 -13.75
CA MET A 204 -3.37 -14.88 -13.00
C MET A 204 -4.84 -14.48 -12.78
N ALA A 205 -5.64 -14.47 -13.85
CA ALA A 205 -7.05 -14.09 -13.76
C ALA A 205 -7.84 -14.98 -12.78
N GLU A 206 -7.61 -16.30 -12.82
CA GLU A 206 -8.26 -17.28 -11.95
C GLU A 206 -7.82 -17.22 -10.48
N SER A 207 -6.65 -16.61 -10.20
CA SER A 207 -6.14 -16.40 -8.85
C SER A 207 -6.80 -15.23 -8.12
N MET A 208 -7.22 -14.19 -8.85
CA MET A 208 -7.66 -12.91 -8.29
C MET A 208 -8.98 -12.96 -7.49
N PRO A 209 -9.99 -13.78 -7.82
CA PRO A 209 -11.27 -13.74 -7.10
C PRO A 209 -11.16 -14.08 -5.60
N GLN A 210 -10.29 -15.00 -5.20
CA GLN A 210 -10.06 -15.30 -3.79
C GLN A 210 -9.36 -14.14 -3.09
N MET A 211 -8.28 -13.64 -3.66
CA MET A 211 -7.55 -12.49 -3.12
C MET A 211 -8.46 -11.26 -2.95
N LEU A 212 -9.33 -10.97 -3.93
CA LEU A 212 -10.30 -9.87 -3.84
C LEU A 212 -11.33 -10.03 -2.71
N ARG A 213 -11.71 -11.25 -2.36
CA ARG A 213 -12.59 -11.49 -1.20
C ARG A 213 -11.87 -11.18 0.11
N GLU A 214 -10.61 -11.54 0.21
CA GLU A 214 -9.74 -11.28 1.36
C GLU A 214 -9.40 -9.78 1.48
N GLU A 215 -9.11 -9.13 0.37
CA GLU A 215 -8.93 -7.67 0.33
C GLU A 215 -10.14 -6.88 0.85
N ALA A 216 -11.34 -7.39 0.67
CA ALA A 216 -12.52 -6.74 1.25
C ALA A 216 -12.48 -6.76 2.79
N PHE A 217 -11.92 -7.81 3.39
CA PHE A 217 -11.66 -7.87 4.83
C PHE A 217 -10.53 -6.93 5.24
N HIS A 218 -9.41 -6.89 4.50
CA HIS A 218 -8.29 -5.98 4.77
C HIS A 218 -8.76 -4.53 4.83
N LEU A 219 -9.57 -4.11 3.85
CA LEU A 219 -10.15 -2.76 3.86
C LEU A 219 -11.05 -2.50 5.08
N ALA A 220 -11.80 -3.50 5.52
CA ALA A 220 -12.63 -3.38 6.73
C ALA A 220 -11.76 -3.29 7.99
N ALA A 221 -10.67 -4.07 8.08
CA ALA A 221 -9.70 -4.02 9.18
C ALA A 221 -9.03 -2.64 9.30
N GLY A 222 -8.97 -1.87 8.21
CA GLY A 222 -8.52 -0.48 8.22
C GLY A 222 -9.64 0.51 8.54
N VAL A 223 -10.73 0.50 7.77
CA VAL A 223 -11.76 1.55 7.84
C VAL A 223 -12.60 1.48 9.11
N VAL A 224 -12.88 0.29 9.65
CA VAL A 224 -13.74 0.16 10.85
C VAL A 224 -13.05 0.72 12.09
N PRO A 225 -11.78 0.40 12.40
CA PRO A 225 -11.08 1.06 13.51
C PRO A 225 -10.97 2.58 13.34
N LEU A 226 -10.65 3.08 12.12
CA LEU A 226 -10.61 4.53 11.88
C LEU A 226 -11.94 5.22 12.22
N ARG A 227 -13.08 4.61 11.88
CA ARG A 227 -14.41 5.10 12.25
C ARG A 227 -14.59 5.16 13.76
N ARG A 228 -14.26 4.07 14.45
CA ARG A 228 -14.32 4.00 15.94
C ARG A 228 -13.43 5.08 16.58
N TRP A 229 -12.24 5.28 16.02
CA TRP A 229 -11.29 6.27 16.53
C TRP A 229 -11.76 7.71 16.28
N MET A 230 -12.39 8.00 15.16
CA MET A 230 -13.04 9.30 14.94
C MET A 230 -14.17 9.56 15.97
N GLU A 231 -14.96 8.56 16.30
CA GLU A 231 -16.00 8.64 17.33
C GLU A 231 -15.39 8.86 18.72
N LYS A 232 -14.28 8.17 19.05
CA LYS A 232 -13.52 8.37 20.31
C LYS A 232 -12.89 9.78 20.35
N ALA A 233 -12.29 10.25 19.26
CA ALA A 233 -11.70 11.59 19.17
C ALA A 233 -12.75 12.70 19.36
N ALA A 234 -13.97 12.51 18.85
CA ALA A 234 -15.08 13.42 19.07
C ALA A 234 -15.50 13.54 20.55
N GLN A 235 -15.15 12.56 21.38
CA GLN A 235 -15.41 12.50 22.82
C GLN A 235 -14.18 12.91 23.66
N ASP A 236 -13.24 13.62 23.04
CA ASP A 236 -12.01 14.12 23.68
C ASP A 236 -11.13 12.98 24.27
N SER A 237 -11.01 11.88 23.52
CA SER A 237 -10.14 10.75 23.89
C SER A 237 -8.71 11.22 24.09
N VAL A 238 -8.07 10.76 25.17
CA VAL A 238 -6.64 11.02 25.43
C VAL A 238 -5.72 10.11 24.59
N TYR A 239 -6.27 9.08 23.95
CA TYR A 239 -5.47 8.05 23.25
C TYR A 239 -5.34 8.29 21.75
N ILE A 240 -6.31 8.97 21.13
CA ILE A 240 -6.32 9.25 19.70
C ILE A 240 -7.00 10.59 19.42
N THR A 241 -6.38 11.38 18.60
CA THR A 241 -6.90 12.67 18.13
C THR A 241 -7.15 12.63 16.63
N THR A 242 -7.98 13.53 16.12
CA THR A 242 -8.16 13.70 14.68
C THR A 242 -6.86 14.10 13.98
N GLN A 243 -5.97 14.82 14.69
CA GLN A 243 -4.63 15.15 14.18
C GLN A 243 -3.74 13.92 13.98
N ASP A 244 -3.81 12.92 14.87
CA ASP A 244 -3.05 11.67 14.69
C ASP A 244 -3.52 10.93 13.44
N ILE A 245 -4.84 10.87 13.22
CA ILE A 245 -5.44 10.29 12.02
C ILE A 245 -5.03 11.09 10.78
N GLN A 246 -5.09 12.43 10.84
CA GLN A 246 -4.65 13.30 9.73
C GLN A 246 -3.19 13.06 9.36
N LYS A 247 -2.29 13.00 10.35
CA LYS A 247 -0.86 12.76 10.10
C LYS A 247 -0.62 11.38 9.48
N ALA A 248 -1.37 10.36 9.92
CA ALA A 248 -1.28 9.02 9.32
C ALA A 248 -1.77 9.01 7.86
N ILE A 249 -2.87 9.70 7.54
CA ILE A 249 -3.34 9.87 6.16
C ILE A 249 -2.30 10.63 5.32
N ASN A 250 -1.70 11.69 5.87
CA ASN A 250 -0.63 12.46 5.23
C ASN A 250 0.61 11.61 4.93
N LYS A 251 0.92 10.63 5.77
CA LYS A 251 2.02 9.67 5.57
C LYS A 251 1.69 8.69 4.44
N TRP A 252 0.50 8.07 4.46
CA TRP A 252 0.19 6.91 3.64
C TRP A 252 -0.46 7.23 2.29
N LEU A 253 -1.29 8.28 2.17
CA LEU A 253 -1.93 8.63 0.90
C LEU A 253 -0.92 8.88 -0.24
N PRO A 254 0.15 9.68 -0.04
CA PRO A 254 1.16 9.87 -1.09
C PRO A 254 1.83 8.56 -1.52
N ARG A 255 2.02 7.63 -0.57
CA ARG A 255 2.59 6.29 -0.86
C ARG A 255 1.64 5.44 -1.70
N GLY A 256 0.34 5.45 -1.37
CA GLY A 256 -0.68 4.80 -2.18
C GLY A 256 -0.73 5.35 -3.61
N LEU A 257 -0.69 6.66 -3.78
CA LEU A 257 -0.66 7.28 -5.10
C LEU A 257 0.59 6.88 -5.92
N GLU A 258 1.74 6.71 -5.27
CA GLU A 258 2.99 6.30 -5.93
C GLU A 258 2.97 4.84 -6.40
N MET A 259 2.20 3.97 -5.75
CA MET A 259 2.14 2.55 -6.10
C MET A 259 1.53 2.31 -7.49
N PHE A 260 0.68 3.20 -7.99
CA PHE A 260 0.18 3.12 -9.37
C PHE A 260 1.30 3.31 -10.40
N GLY A 261 2.40 3.98 -10.03
CA GLY A 261 3.54 4.23 -10.90
C GLY A 261 3.26 5.26 -12.01
N ASP A 262 4.30 5.46 -12.84
CA ASP A 262 4.21 6.35 -14.00
C ASP A 262 3.89 5.56 -15.26
N GLU A 263 2.96 6.03 -16.07
CA GLU A 263 2.64 5.43 -17.36
C GLU A 263 3.49 6.03 -18.50
N ARG A 264 4.82 6.01 -18.32
CA ARG A 264 5.74 6.49 -19.38
C ARG A 264 5.67 5.65 -20.67
N GLY A 265 5.08 4.45 -20.62
CA GLY A 265 4.93 3.51 -21.72
C GLY A 265 3.60 3.56 -22.48
N GLY A 266 2.74 4.55 -22.23
CA GLY A 266 1.54 4.77 -23.07
C GLY A 266 0.47 3.68 -22.99
N GLY A 267 0.33 2.98 -21.86
CA GLY A 267 -0.71 1.96 -21.70
C GLY A 267 -0.36 0.60 -22.30
N THR A 268 0.91 0.23 -22.34
CA THR A 268 1.40 -1.06 -22.89
C THR A 268 0.70 -2.26 -22.25
N ASN A 269 0.50 -2.27 -20.92
CA ASN A 269 -0.22 -3.35 -20.24
C ASN A 269 -1.70 -3.43 -20.65
N VAL A 270 -2.31 -2.30 -21.00
CA VAL A 270 -3.69 -2.28 -21.53
C VAL A 270 -3.72 -2.88 -22.94
N ARG A 271 -2.77 -2.51 -23.80
CA ARG A 271 -2.65 -3.07 -25.15
C ARG A 271 -2.42 -4.57 -25.13
N TYR A 272 -1.62 -5.07 -24.20
CA TYR A 272 -1.38 -6.50 -24.01
C TYR A 272 -2.54 -7.26 -23.33
N GLY A 273 -3.61 -6.56 -22.96
CA GLY A 273 -4.74 -7.20 -22.27
C GLY A 273 -4.43 -7.67 -20.85
N LEU A 274 -3.37 -7.17 -20.23
CA LEU A 274 -3.00 -7.52 -18.85
C LEU A 274 -3.84 -6.76 -17.81
N LYS A 275 -4.42 -5.62 -18.20
CA LYS A 275 -5.33 -4.81 -17.38
C LYS A 275 -6.26 -3.95 -18.25
N PRO A 276 -7.46 -3.55 -17.73
CA PRO A 276 -8.48 -2.86 -18.55
C PRO A 276 -8.25 -1.36 -18.69
N MET A 277 -7.54 -0.72 -17.76
CA MET A 277 -7.38 0.73 -17.72
C MET A 277 -5.95 1.16 -17.38
N LYS A 278 -5.66 2.42 -17.66
CA LYS A 278 -4.36 3.01 -17.34
C LYS A 278 -4.21 3.25 -15.83
N ASN A 279 -2.96 3.26 -15.35
CA ASN A 279 -2.66 3.53 -13.94
C ASN A 279 -3.15 4.93 -13.51
N ALA A 280 -3.03 5.93 -14.36
CA ALA A 280 -3.51 7.29 -14.05
C ALA A 280 -5.03 7.32 -13.80
N GLU A 281 -5.80 6.56 -14.58
CA GLU A 281 -7.25 6.44 -14.41
C GLU A 281 -7.60 5.71 -13.10
N ALA A 282 -6.94 4.59 -12.81
CA ALA A 282 -7.11 3.86 -11.56
C ALA A 282 -6.69 4.71 -10.34
N GLN A 283 -5.60 5.49 -10.46
CA GLN A 283 -5.15 6.41 -9.42
C GLN A 283 -6.18 7.50 -9.12
N GLU A 284 -6.84 8.05 -10.16
CA GLU A 284 -7.90 9.03 -9.99
C GLU A 284 -9.10 8.46 -9.25
N GLN A 285 -9.56 7.27 -9.65
CA GLN A 285 -10.65 6.56 -8.97
C GLN A 285 -10.29 6.25 -7.51
N TYR A 286 -9.07 5.80 -7.25
CA TYR A 286 -8.56 5.57 -5.90
C TYR A 286 -8.61 6.85 -5.06
N TYR A 287 -8.09 7.98 -5.58
CA TYR A 287 -8.09 9.26 -4.85
C TYR A 287 -9.51 9.70 -4.48
N GLN A 288 -10.46 9.56 -5.40
CA GLN A 288 -11.87 9.86 -5.16
C GLN A 288 -12.50 8.92 -4.12
N GLU A 289 -12.15 7.62 -4.14
CA GLU A 289 -12.65 6.66 -3.16
C GLU A 289 -12.10 6.95 -1.75
N VAL A 290 -10.83 7.31 -1.62
CA VAL A 290 -10.27 7.76 -0.33
C VAL A 290 -10.97 9.02 0.16
N GLY A 291 -11.30 9.96 -0.73
CA GLY A 291 -12.11 11.14 -0.38
C GLY A 291 -13.47 10.79 0.26
N LYS A 292 -14.12 9.72 -0.24
CA LYS A 292 -15.36 9.21 0.39
C LYS A 292 -15.11 8.62 1.78
N VAL A 293 -13.98 7.94 1.97
CA VAL A 293 -13.58 7.44 3.31
C VAL A 293 -13.39 8.62 4.28
N VAL A 294 -12.61 9.62 3.88
CA VAL A 294 -12.37 10.82 4.70
C VAL A 294 -13.69 11.54 5.05
N ARG A 295 -14.60 11.67 4.08
CA ARG A 295 -15.93 12.22 4.30
C ARG A 295 -16.73 11.41 5.34
N ASP A 296 -16.72 10.09 5.23
CA ASP A 296 -17.42 9.22 6.19
C ASP A 296 -16.80 9.32 7.60
N LEU A 297 -15.48 9.42 7.72
CA LEU A 297 -14.80 9.66 8.99
C LEU A 297 -15.27 10.97 9.65
N ASN A 298 -15.34 12.07 8.90
CA ASN A 298 -15.83 13.34 9.39
C ASN A 298 -17.30 13.29 9.78
N MET A 299 -18.13 12.57 9.03
CA MET A 299 -19.53 12.35 9.40
C MET A 299 -19.68 11.59 10.73
N ARG A 300 -18.81 10.61 10.99
CA ARG A 300 -18.75 9.90 12.27
C ARG A 300 -18.36 10.83 13.40
N PHE A 301 -17.35 11.66 13.21
CA PHE A 301 -16.92 12.67 14.19
C PHE A 301 -18.07 13.63 14.53
N ILE A 302 -18.70 14.24 13.53
CA ILE A 302 -19.80 15.19 13.74
C ILE A 302 -20.96 14.55 14.49
N ARG A 303 -21.37 13.34 14.11
CA ARG A 303 -22.49 12.64 14.74
C ARG A 303 -22.18 12.16 16.16
N ALA A 304 -20.93 11.85 16.45
CA ALA A 304 -20.51 11.52 17.81
C ALA A 304 -20.44 12.77 18.72
N ARG A 305 -20.02 13.91 18.16
CA ARG A 305 -19.97 15.22 18.87
C ARG A 305 -21.36 15.84 19.08
N LEU A 306 -22.26 15.67 18.10
CA LEU A 306 -23.60 16.26 18.06
C LEU A 306 -24.66 15.17 17.76
N PRO A 307 -24.92 14.26 18.72
CA PRO A 307 -25.75 13.07 18.49
C PRO A 307 -27.23 13.41 18.19
N GLU A 308 -27.68 14.60 18.53
CA GLU A 308 -29.03 15.11 18.29
C GLU A 308 -29.27 15.56 16.83
N LEU A 309 -28.19 15.76 16.05
CA LEU A 309 -28.34 16.16 14.65
C LEU A 309 -28.91 15.03 13.79
N SER A 310 -29.90 15.39 12.96
CA SER A 310 -30.31 14.49 11.88
C SER A 310 -29.17 14.27 10.88
N LEU A 311 -29.22 13.17 10.14
CA LEU A 311 -28.20 12.87 9.12
C LEU A 311 -28.04 14.03 8.12
N SER A 312 -29.16 14.58 7.61
CA SER A 312 -29.14 15.70 6.65
C SER A 312 -28.54 16.99 7.23
N ASN A 313 -28.78 17.26 8.52
CA ASN A 313 -28.20 18.44 9.18
C ASN A 313 -26.70 18.26 9.43
N ALA A 314 -26.26 17.04 9.77
CA ALA A 314 -24.85 16.73 9.92
C ALA A 314 -24.11 16.82 8.56
N GLU A 315 -24.71 16.37 7.47
CA GLU A 315 -24.18 16.55 6.12
C GLU A 315 -24.07 18.03 5.74
N ALA A 316 -25.11 18.82 5.99
CA ALA A 316 -25.11 20.26 5.72
C ALA A 316 -24.03 20.99 6.56
N LEU A 317 -23.85 20.58 7.83
CA LEU A 317 -22.78 21.12 8.68
C LEU A 317 -21.40 20.78 8.13
N LEU A 318 -21.16 19.54 7.72
CA LEU A 318 -19.90 19.13 7.10
C LEU A 318 -19.60 19.95 5.84
N GLU A 319 -20.56 20.06 4.91
CA GLU A 319 -20.40 20.86 3.70
C GLU A 319 -20.05 22.32 4.01
N LYS A 320 -20.75 22.92 5.00
CA LYS A 320 -20.48 24.28 5.43
C LYS A 320 -19.04 24.42 5.99
N LEU A 321 -18.62 23.53 6.88
CA LEU A 321 -17.26 23.56 7.46
C LEU A 321 -16.18 23.40 6.39
N LEU A 322 -16.40 22.51 5.41
CA LEU A 322 -15.44 22.29 4.31
C LEU A 322 -15.40 23.47 3.32
N ALA A 323 -16.52 24.19 3.12
CA ALA A 323 -16.57 25.31 2.18
C ALA A 323 -16.05 26.63 2.80
N ASP A 324 -16.47 26.93 4.04
CA ASP A 324 -16.22 28.21 4.67
C ASP A 324 -14.98 28.24 5.57
N GLY A 325 -14.52 27.06 6.02
CA GLY A 325 -13.56 26.96 7.11
C GLY A 325 -14.13 27.42 8.44
N GLY A 326 -13.28 27.65 9.42
CA GLY A 326 -13.64 28.22 10.71
C GLY A 326 -14.41 27.27 11.64
N ASN A 327 -15.36 27.82 12.41
CA ASN A 327 -16.12 27.11 13.45
C ASN A 327 -17.63 27.21 13.19
N SER A 328 -18.34 26.10 13.36
CA SER A 328 -19.80 26.06 13.29
C SER A 328 -20.35 25.00 14.25
N GLN A 329 -21.35 25.36 15.03
CA GLN A 329 -21.97 24.48 16.03
C GLN A 329 -20.98 23.85 17.04
N GLY A 330 -19.91 24.59 17.39
CA GLY A 330 -18.88 24.11 18.32
C GLY A 330 -17.88 23.11 17.73
N ILE A 331 -17.90 22.90 16.42
CA ILE A 331 -16.90 22.11 15.68
C ILE A 331 -16.06 23.05 14.82
N SER A 332 -14.73 22.96 14.96
CA SER A 332 -13.79 23.68 14.12
C SER A 332 -13.45 22.86 12.85
N TRP A 333 -13.20 23.56 11.74
CA TRP A 333 -12.63 22.97 10.54
C TRP A 333 -11.33 22.21 10.83
N GLU A 334 -10.50 22.71 11.76
CA GLU A 334 -9.24 22.10 12.18
C GLU A 334 -9.41 20.76 12.92
N GLU A 335 -10.59 20.50 13.49
CA GLU A 335 -10.93 19.23 14.14
C GLU A 335 -11.32 18.14 13.13
N LEU A 336 -11.55 18.49 11.87
CA LEU A 336 -11.87 17.53 10.81
C LEU A 336 -10.61 16.94 10.20
N VAL A 337 -10.77 15.79 9.56
CA VAL A 337 -9.74 15.18 8.73
C VAL A 337 -9.92 15.63 7.28
N HIS A 338 -8.83 15.96 6.61
CA HIS A 338 -8.83 16.50 5.26
C HIS A 338 -8.07 15.62 4.28
N MET A 339 -8.50 15.64 3.02
CA MET A 339 -7.74 15.01 1.93
C MET A 339 -6.48 15.82 1.65
N PRO A 340 -5.27 15.24 1.83
CA PRO A 340 -4.06 15.91 1.39
C PRO A 340 -4.07 16.14 -0.11
N HIS A 341 -3.49 17.24 -0.55
CA HIS A 341 -3.31 17.51 -1.96
C HIS A 341 -2.55 16.36 -2.64
N ARG A 342 -2.98 15.97 -3.83
CA ARG A 342 -2.44 14.78 -4.53
C ARG A 342 -0.93 14.80 -4.79
N ASN A 343 -0.30 15.96 -4.79
CA ASN A 343 1.14 16.14 -4.93
C ASN A 343 1.86 16.33 -3.60
N PHE A 344 1.14 16.34 -2.47
CA PHE A 344 1.76 16.45 -1.16
C PHE A 344 2.76 15.32 -0.92
N PHE A 345 3.96 15.68 -0.52
CA PHE A 345 5.02 14.74 -0.11
C PHE A 345 5.26 13.56 -1.07
N ARG A 346 5.09 13.79 -2.38
CA ARG A 346 5.39 12.80 -3.43
C ARG A 346 6.89 12.66 -3.61
N ARG A 347 7.37 11.43 -3.79
CA ARG A 347 8.79 11.10 -3.97
C ARG A 347 9.13 10.66 -5.39
N ARG A 348 8.12 10.39 -6.23
CA ARG A 348 8.29 9.94 -7.61
C ARG A 348 7.98 11.03 -8.62
N GLY A 349 8.82 11.09 -9.67
CA GLY A 349 8.64 12.01 -10.78
C GLY A 349 8.89 13.47 -10.43
N VAL A 350 8.57 14.38 -11.35
CA VAL A 350 8.72 15.82 -11.16
C VAL A 350 7.89 16.33 -9.96
N PRO A 351 6.63 15.91 -9.78
CA PRO A 351 5.85 16.30 -8.61
C PRO A 351 6.45 15.87 -7.27
N ALA A 352 7.31 14.84 -7.26
CA ALA A 352 7.97 14.38 -6.04
C ALA A 352 8.82 15.46 -5.37
N PHE A 353 9.33 16.41 -6.16
CA PHE A 353 10.19 17.50 -5.69
C PHE A 353 9.56 18.88 -5.89
N GLU A 354 8.32 18.94 -6.29
CA GLU A 354 7.50 20.14 -6.11
C GLU A 354 7.15 20.21 -4.63
N MET A 355 7.54 21.31 -4.00
CA MET A 355 7.29 21.53 -2.58
C MET A 355 5.85 22.01 -2.39
N VAL A 356 4.93 21.04 -2.32
CA VAL A 356 3.50 21.29 -2.18
C VAL A 356 3.05 20.87 -0.79
N GLY A 357 2.43 21.79 -0.07
CA GLY A 357 1.82 21.55 1.25
C GLY A 357 0.64 20.57 1.19
N TRP A 358 0.22 20.08 2.34
CA TRP A 358 -0.93 19.16 2.44
C TRP A 358 -2.23 19.79 1.92
N ASP A 359 -2.35 21.09 2.03
CA ASP A 359 -3.47 21.92 1.54
C ASP A 359 -3.33 22.38 0.08
N GLY A 360 -2.18 22.07 -0.55
CA GLY A 360 -1.88 22.45 -1.92
C GLY A 360 -1.08 23.75 -2.06
N GLU A 361 -0.70 24.40 -0.95
CA GLU A 361 0.19 25.55 -0.99
C GLU A 361 1.54 25.19 -1.61
N ALA A 362 2.07 26.06 -2.49
CA ALA A 362 3.39 25.86 -3.08
C ALA A 362 4.46 26.54 -2.24
N PHE A 363 5.58 25.88 -2.04
CA PHE A 363 6.74 26.39 -1.31
C PHE A 363 7.91 26.60 -2.26
N ASP A 364 8.51 27.77 -2.22
CA ASP A 364 9.75 28.08 -2.95
C ASP A 364 11.00 27.85 -2.09
N ASP A 365 10.84 27.87 -0.76
CA ASP A 365 11.90 27.67 0.22
C ASP A 365 11.85 26.25 0.82
N ALA A 366 12.98 25.52 0.68
CA ALA A 366 13.09 24.15 1.18
C ALA A 366 12.99 24.07 2.72
N GLU A 367 13.51 25.05 3.45
CA GLU A 367 13.46 25.06 4.92
C GLU A 367 12.03 25.26 5.43
N ALA A 368 11.28 26.19 4.82
CA ALA A 368 9.87 26.39 5.12
C ALA A 368 9.05 25.13 4.81
N TYR A 369 9.33 24.48 3.69
CA TYR A 369 8.67 23.22 3.33
C TYR A 369 8.98 22.08 4.30
N LEU A 370 10.24 21.92 4.72
CA LEU A 370 10.63 20.90 5.70
C LEU A 370 9.97 21.15 7.07
N ARG A 371 9.84 22.42 7.50
CA ARG A 371 9.05 22.78 8.69
C ARG A 371 7.58 22.40 8.53
N HIS A 372 6.99 22.68 7.37
CA HIS A 372 5.63 22.28 7.07
C HIS A 372 5.43 20.76 7.13
N LEU A 373 6.32 19.98 6.50
CA LEU A 373 6.30 18.51 6.61
C LEU A 373 6.44 18.05 8.06
N THR A 374 7.31 18.68 8.83
CA THR A 374 7.53 18.38 10.24
C THR A 374 6.27 18.55 11.09
N THR A 375 5.45 19.52 10.77
CA THR A 375 4.17 19.75 11.48
C THR A 375 3.10 18.72 11.09
N HIS A 376 3.07 18.30 9.81
CA HIS A 376 1.96 17.54 9.24
C HIS A 376 2.21 16.04 9.06
N LEU A 377 3.38 15.53 9.45
CA LEU A 377 3.74 14.11 9.41
C LEU A 377 4.00 13.57 10.83
N PRO A 378 3.82 12.27 11.07
CA PRO A 378 4.13 11.63 12.36
C PRO A 378 5.59 11.81 12.77
N ASP A 379 5.85 11.94 14.06
CA ASP A 379 7.20 12.15 14.60
C ASP A 379 8.14 10.97 14.31
N GLY A 380 7.63 9.75 14.44
CA GLY A 380 8.39 8.56 14.10
C GLY A 380 8.79 8.51 12.64
N TYR A 381 7.86 8.87 11.73
CA TYR A 381 8.16 8.94 10.29
C TYR A 381 9.27 9.96 9.98
N ARG A 382 9.28 11.10 10.66
CA ARG A 382 10.36 12.10 10.53
C ARG A 382 11.71 11.58 11.00
N ALA A 383 11.72 10.74 12.04
CA ALA A 383 12.94 10.09 12.52
C ALA A 383 13.39 8.94 11.62
N GLY A 384 12.50 8.40 10.81
CA GLY A 384 12.75 7.28 9.91
C GLY A 384 13.70 7.63 8.74
N ARG A 385 14.33 6.60 8.21
CA ARG A 385 15.27 6.70 7.08
C ARG A 385 14.63 7.34 5.85
N ASP A 386 13.40 6.91 5.52
CA ASP A 386 12.69 7.37 4.33
C ASP A 386 12.46 8.89 4.32
N PHE A 387 12.11 9.46 5.46
CA PHE A 387 11.97 10.90 5.60
C PHE A 387 13.31 11.62 5.49
N LYS A 388 14.36 11.11 6.14
CA LYS A 388 15.71 11.69 6.10
C LYS A 388 16.25 11.70 4.67
N ASP A 389 16.12 10.59 3.95
CA ASP A 389 16.54 10.51 2.54
C ASP A 389 15.81 11.55 1.67
N TYR A 390 14.49 11.69 1.89
CA TYR A 390 13.70 12.68 1.17
C TYR A 390 14.10 14.11 1.53
N ALA A 391 14.31 14.41 2.81
CA ALA A 391 14.73 15.72 3.28
C ALA A 391 16.10 16.12 2.71
N GLN A 392 17.05 15.18 2.68
CA GLN A 392 18.36 15.41 2.04
C GLN A 392 18.22 15.70 0.54
N MET A 393 17.38 14.97 -0.17
CA MET A 393 17.14 15.20 -1.59
C MET A 393 16.51 16.57 -1.86
N ILE A 394 15.52 16.96 -1.07
CA ILE A 394 14.91 18.29 -1.17
C ILE A 394 15.99 19.38 -0.96
N HIS A 395 16.82 19.24 0.07
CA HIS A 395 17.89 20.20 0.36
C HIS A 395 18.88 20.35 -0.82
N ARG A 396 19.36 19.23 -1.36
CA ARG A 396 20.30 19.22 -2.50
C ARG A 396 19.69 19.77 -3.78
N VAL A 397 18.41 19.49 -4.03
CA VAL A 397 17.70 20.09 -5.19
C VAL A 397 17.57 21.60 -5.01
N HIS A 398 17.22 22.07 -3.81
CA HIS A 398 17.13 23.49 -3.52
C HIS A 398 18.47 24.21 -3.62
N ALA A 399 19.55 23.60 -3.13
CA ALA A 399 20.90 24.12 -3.25
C ALA A 399 21.45 24.13 -4.70
N GLY A 400 20.72 23.57 -5.66
CA GLY A 400 21.16 23.46 -7.05
C GLY A 400 22.23 22.41 -7.30
N GLU A 401 22.48 21.54 -6.34
CA GLU A 401 23.45 20.43 -6.46
C GLU A 401 22.93 19.28 -7.32
N LEU A 402 21.61 19.12 -7.38
CA LEU A 402 20.90 18.12 -8.18
C LEU A 402 19.72 18.75 -8.87
N THR A 403 19.47 18.32 -10.11
CA THR A 403 18.17 18.56 -10.76
C THR A 403 17.10 17.65 -10.17
N ARG A 404 15.81 18.04 -10.29
CA ARG A 404 14.67 17.22 -9.85
C ARG A 404 14.68 15.83 -10.51
N ASP A 405 15.05 15.77 -11.79
CA ASP A 405 15.13 14.50 -12.53
C ASP A 405 16.28 13.60 -12.05
N GLU A 406 17.43 14.16 -11.70
CA GLU A 406 18.54 13.42 -11.12
C GLU A 406 18.18 12.89 -9.75
N ALA A 407 17.59 13.73 -8.88
CA ALA A 407 17.13 13.33 -7.57
C ALA A 407 16.09 12.20 -7.66
N ALA A 408 15.10 12.30 -8.54
CA ALA A 408 14.09 11.25 -8.77
C ALA A 408 14.72 9.92 -9.21
N ARG A 409 15.81 9.95 -10.00
CA ARG A 409 16.52 8.74 -10.46
C ARG A 409 17.40 8.11 -9.37
N THR A 410 17.88 8.89 -8.42
CA THR A 410 18.83 8.44 -7.38
C THR A 410 18.15 7.96 -6.11
N MET A 411 16.88 8.28 -5.87
CA MET A 411 16.13 7.81 -4.71
C MET A 411 16.08 6.27 -4.69
N PRO A 412 16.56 5.61 -3.63
CA PRO A 412 16.57 4.14 -3.54
C PRO A 412 15.17 3.52 -3.70
N SER A 413 14.17 4.15 -3.10
CA SER A 413 12.76 3.75 -3.19
C SER A 413 12.14 3.87 -4.60
N LEU A 414 12.83 4.53 -5.53
CA LEU A 414 12.40 4.71 -6.91
C LEU A 414 13.14 3.80 -7.89
N ARG A 415 14.16 3.10 -7.43
CA ARG A 415 14.88 2.16 -8.28
C ARG A 415 14.03 0.94 -8.49
N ARG A 416 13.68 0.67 -9.73
CA ARG A 416 13.29 -0.69 -10.12
C ARG A 416 14.50 -1.58 -9.87
N VAL A 417 14.34 -2.54 -9.01
CA VAL A 417 15.30 -3.62 -8.86
C VAL A 417 15.14 -4.48 -10.10
N GLY A 418 15.85 -4.13 -11.17
CA GLY A 418 15.94 -4.98 -12.35
C GLY A 418 16.94 -6.08 -12.05
N GLY A 419 16.47 -7.31 -12.03
CA GLY A 419 17.26 -8.55 -12.29
C GLY A 419 18.32 -8.91 -11.28
N VAL A 420 18.93 -8.24 -10.50
CA VAL A 420 19.84 -8.62 -9.40
C VAL A 420 19.64 -7.58 -8.30
N CYS A 421 19.12 -8.00 -7.19
CA CYS A 421 18.94 -7.10 -6.07
C CYS A 421 20.30 -6.62 -5.56
N PRO A 422 20.72 -5.37 -5.81
CA PRO A 422 21.86 -4.79 -5.12
C PRO A 422 21.44 -4.29 -3.74
N CYS A 423 20.36 -4.81 -3.19
CA CYS A 423 19.68 -4.35 -2.00
C CYS A 423 20.57 -4.37 -0.78
N SER A 424 21.52 -5.29 -0.71
CA SER A 424 22.56 -5.30 0.32
C SER A 424 23.52 -4.09 0.25
N ARG A 425 23.57 -3.38 -0.88
CA ARG A 425 24.38 -2.15 -1.02
C ARG A 425 23.60 -0.86 -0.76
N ALA A 426 22.30 -0.85 -1.01
CA ALA A 426 21.46 0.33 -0.74
C ALA A 426 21.30 0.59 0.77
N VAL A 427 21.32 -0.45 1.58
CA VAL A 427 21.23 -0.36 3.04
C VAL A 427 22.46 0.30 3.67
N ARG A 428 23.64 0.23 3.05
CA ARG A 428 24.87 0.90 3.56
C ARG A 428 24.86 2.41 3.38
N TRP A 429 23.97 2.94 2.59
CA TRP A 429 23.96 4.36 2.22
C TRP A 429 23.48 5.29 3.31
N VAL A 430 22.82 4.76 4.33
CA VAL A 430 22.09 5.52 5.35
C VAL A 430 22.87 5.70 6.65
N ALA A 431 24.02 5.01 6.80
CA ALA A 431 24.70 4.95 8.09
C ALA A 431 25.60 6.18 8.42
N GLU A 432 25.83 7.06 7.44
CA GLU A 432 26.77 8.16 7.63
C GLU A 432 26.07 9.51 7.55
N GLU A 433 25.88 10.13 8.71
CA GLU A 433 25.41 11.50 9.01
C GLU A 433 23.90 11.81 8.87
N PRO A 434 23.07 11.40 9.84
CA PRO A 434 21.66 11.81 9.87
C PRO A 434 21.36 13.13 10.57
N ASP A 435 22.28 13.71 11.33
CA ASP A 435 21.89 14.73 12.32
C ASP A 435 22.01 16.18 11.87
N ALA A 436 22.64 16.46 10.73
CA ALA A 436 22.92 17.84 10.30
C ALA A 436 21.70 18.60 9.75
N ILE A 437 20.69 17.89 9.22
CA ILE A 437 19.56 18.53 8.54
C ILE A 437 18.39 18.83 9.48
N VAL A 438 18.28 18.08 10.59
CA VAL A 438 17.18 18.23 11.55
C VAL A 438 17.53 19.12 12.74
N SER A 439 18.83 19.37 12.99
CA SER A 439 19.31 20.16 14.14
C SER A 439 19.44 21.66 13.88
N GLY A 440 19.13 22.14 12.68
CA GLY A 440 19.23 23.57 12.29
C GLY A 440 18.08 24.46 12.78
N GLY A 441 17.23 24.00 13.66
CA GLY A 441 16.04 24.72 14.12
C GLY A 441 16.01 25.03 15.60
N SER A 442 17.08 25.60 16.18
CA SER A 442 16.99 26.27 17.49
C SER A 442 18.14 27.23 17.69
N ALA A 443 17.96 28.46 17.27
CA ALA A 443 18.53 29.65 17.87
C ALA A 443 17.56 30.81 17.61
#